data_9a8e8c5ba013a88d5d12676f5c69e845
#
_entry.id   9a8e8c5ba013a88d5d12676f5c69e845
#
_cell.length_a   1.000
_cell.length_b   1.000
_cell.length_c   1.000
_cell.angle_alpha   90.00
_cell.angle_beta   90.00
_cell.angle_gamma   90.00
#
_symmetry.space_group_name_H-M   'P 1'
#
loop_
_entity.id
_entity.type
_entity.pdbx_description
1 polymer ?
#
loop_
_entity_poly.entity_id
_entity_poly.type
_entity_poly.pdbx_seq_one_letter_code
_entity_poly.pdbx_strand_id
1 'polypeptide(L)'
;IANFHHHIEGLHDHQPGERGLCLTGLVQQLRLDWEVLSSAERAEITQALAPSKVDLFEPMVRHPLPPSAGSDTCWGSQKDNRVDSENFSVQWDDGVSTEANAQDFIDSLEESFEIEINELGWKEPRGSDAYKMLVMIDNMGSGAGAYTTVDNCNGQYRAYVVASAGSFSAGDWYKTMACHELHHAIQYAYGFGHEFWWWEASATWMEDLVYPY
;
A
#
# COMPACT_ATOMS: atom_id res chain seq x y z
N ILE A 1 -4.17 -15.20 -15.49
CA ILE A 1 -5.20 -15.96 -14.73
C ILE A 1 -4.54 -17.18 -14.06
N ALA A 2 -3.86 -18.08 -14.81
CA ALA A 2 -3.18 -19.23 -14.22
C ALA A 2 -2.14 -18.84 -13.14
N ASN A 3 -1.40 -17.75 -13.34
CA ASN A 3 -0.45 -17.22 -12.34
C ASN A 3 -1.17 -16.62 -11.12
N PHE A 4 -2.36 -16.05 -11.27
CA PHE A 4 -3.14 -15.49 -10.17
C PHE A 4 -3.64 -16.60 -9.23
N HIS A 5 -4.24 -17.66 -9.77
CA HIS A 5 -4.65 -18.82 -8.97
C HIS A 5 -3.48 -19.46 -8.23
N HIS A 6 -2.32 -19.59 -8.86
CA HIS A 6 -1.12 -20.12 -8.22
C HIS A 6 -0.60 -19.20 -7.09
N HIS A 7 -0.69 -17.88 -7.23
CA HIS A 7 -0.32 -16.92 -6.18
C HIS A 7 -1.33 -16.92 -5.02
N ILE A 8 -2.63 -16.95 -5.33
CA ILE A 8 -3.68 -17.03 -4.28
C ILE A 8 -3.62 -18.39 -3.53
N GLU A 9 -3.40 -19.50 -4.22
CA GLU A 9 -3.20 -20.79 -3.56
C GLU A 9 -2.01 -20.76 -2.61
N GLY A 10 -0.91 -20.07 -2.97
CA GLY A 10 0.23 -19.85 -2.08
C GLY A 10 -0.09 -18.99 -0.85
N LEU A 11 -1.00 -18.03 -0.95
CA LEU A 11 -1.43 -17.19 0.18
C LEU A 11 -2.16 -17.98 1.27
N HIS A 12 -2.83 -19.09 0.94
CA HIS A 12 -3.58 -19.90 1.90
C HIS A 12 -2.71 -20.81 2.78
N ASP A 13 -1.45 -21.04 2.42
CA ASP A 13 -0.55 -21.96 3.14
C ASP A 13 0.35 -21.25 4.17
N HIS A 14 0.32 -19.91 4.27
CA HIS A 14 1.12 -19.17 5.24
C HIS A 14 0.63 -19.38 6.69
N GLN A 15 1.58 -19.66 7.58
CA GLN A 15 1.30 -19.81 9.00
C GLN A 15 1.24 -18.44 9.70
N PRO A 16 0.44 -18.29 10.76
CA PRO A 16 0.43 -17.07 11.56
C PRO A 16 1.85 -16.72 12.05
N GLY A 17 2.30 -15.50 11.77
CA GLY A 17 3.63 -15.02 12.15
C GLY A 17 4.70 -15.16 11.06
N GLU A 18 4.38 -15.71 9.89
CA GLU A 18 5.25 -15.62 8.72
C GLU A 18 5.13 -14.26 8.05
N ARG A 19 6.21 -13.84 7.37
CA ARG A 19 6.20 -12.59 6.60
C ARG A 19 5.22 -12.72 5.44
N GLY A 20 4.34 -11.74 5.27
CA GLY A 20 3.42 -11.69 4.15
C GLY A 20 4.14 -11.35 2.83
N LEU A 21 3.45 -11.54 1.72
CA LEU A 21 3.96 -11.20 0.39
C LEU A 21 3.59 -9.78 0.01
N CYS A 22 4.51 -9.07 -0.63
CA CYS A 22 4.18 -7.86 -1.36
C CYS A 22 3.36 -8.23 -2.61
N LEU A 23 2.24 -7.58 -2.79
CA LEU A 23 1.32 -7.84 -3.89
C LEU A 23 1.31 -6.73 -4.95
N THR A 24 2.20 -5.73 -4.85
CA THR A 24 2.22 -4.56 -5.74
C THR A 24 2.27 -4.95 -7.21
N GLY A 25 3.19 -5.83 -7.59
CA GLY A 25 3.30 -6.31 -8.96
C GLY A 25 2.04 -7.06 -9.44
N LEU A 26 1.44 -7.89 -8.58
CA LEU A 26 0.20 -8.61 -8.87
C LEU A 26 -0.98 -7.65 -9.06
N VAL A 27 -1.16 -6.69 -8.15
CA VAL A 27 -2.23 -5.69 -8.22
C VAL A 27 -2.12 -4.85 -9.50
N GLN A 28 -0.90 -4.50 -9.89
CA GLN A 28 -0.67 -3.80 -11.16
C GLN A 28 -1.08 -4.61 -12.37
N GLN A 29 -0.66 -5.87 -12.44
CA GLN A 29 -1.04 -6.74 -13.55
C GLN A 29 -2.57 -6.92 -13.62
N LEU A 30 -3.22 -7.13 -12.47
CA LEU A 30 -4.68 -7.24 -12.41
C LEU A 30 -5.39 -5.97 -12.89
N ARG A 31 -4.85 -4.78 -12.60
CA ARG A 31 -5.42 -3.52 -13.13
C ARG A 31 -5.33 -3.43 -14.65
N LEU A 32 -4.23 -3.89 -15.24
CA LEU A 32 -4.09 -3.93 -16.71
C LEU A 32 -5.07 -4.91 -17.35
N ASP A 33 -5.31 -6.03 -16.69
CA ASP A 33 -6.16 -7.11 -17.21
C ASP A 33 -7.64 -6.98 -16.80
N TRP A 34 -8.00 -5.97 -15.96
CA TRP A 34 -9.32 -5.86 -15.32
C TRP A 34 -10.49 -5.97 -16.28
N GLU A 35 -10.41 -5.32 -17.43
CA GLU A 35 -11.50 -5.30 -18.42
C GLU A 35 -11.73 -6.66 -19.10
N VAL A 36 -10.73 -7.55 -19.09
CA VAL A 36 -10.85 -8.88 -19.71
C VAL A 36 -11.25 -9.96 -18.71
N LEU A 37 -11.27 -9.65 -17.40
CA LEU A 37 -11.72 -10.57 -16.35
C LEU A 37 -13.24 -10.68 -16.31
N SER A 38 -13.75 -11.88 -16.04
CA SER A 38 -15.18 -12.10 -15.79
C SER A 38 -15.61 -11.47 -14.47
N SER A 39 -16.93 -11.22 -14.30
CA SER A 39 -17.47 -10.69 -13.05
C SER A 39 -17.20 -11.59 -11.84
N ALA A 40 -17.12 -12.92 -12.02
CA ALA A 40 -16.81 -13.85 -10.96
C ALA A 40 -15.34 -13.72 -10.52
N GLU A 41 -14.40 -13.65 -11.48
CA GLU A 41 -12.97 -13.45 -11.20
C GLU A 41 -12.72 -12.10 -10.51
N ARG A 42 -13.37 -11.02 -10.97
CA ARG A 42 -13.28 -9.71 -10.33
C ARG A 42 -13.75 -9.76 -8.87
N ALA A 43 -14.87 -10.43 -8.59
CA ALA A 43 -15.41 -10.57 -7.24
C ALA A 43 -14.46 -11.36 -6.33
N GLU A 44 -13.86 -12.44 -6.83
CA GLU A 44 -12.89 -13.25 -6.08
C GLU A 44 -11.62 -12.45 -5.76
N ILE A 45 -11.08 -11.72 -6.73
CA ILE A 45 -9.91 -10.86 -6.58
C ILE A 45 -10.20 -9.76 -5.55
N THR A 46 -11.33 -9.07 -5.68
CA THR A 46 -11.73 -8.01 -4.74
C THR A 46 -11.85 -8.56 -3.32
N GLN A 47 -12.44 -9.73 -3.16
CA GLN A 47 -12.55 -10.39 -1.86
C GLN A 47 -11.20 -10.76 -1.25
N ALA A 48 -10.24 -11.20 -2.08
CA ALA A 48 -8.91 -11.61 -1.61
C ALA A 48 -8.02 -10.42 -1.23
N LEU A 49 -8.10 -9.30 -1.96
CA LEU A 49 -7.21 -8.15 -1.80
C LEU A 49 -7.78 -7.04 -0.91
N ALA A 50 -9.10 -6.86 -0.89
CA ALA A 50 -9.76 -5.87 -0.05
C ALA A 50 -11.18 -6.33 0.29
N PRO A 51 -11.35 -7.20 1.28
CA PRO A 51 -12.67 -7.69 1.67
C PRO A 51 -13.57 -6.62 2.28
N SER A 52 -13.05 -5.45 2.63
CA SER A 52 -13.80 -4.33 3.18
C SER A 52 -13.94 -3.20 2.17
N LYS A 53 -15.02 -2.53 2.12
CA LYS A 53 -15.51 -1.29 1.47
C LYS A 53 -14.69 -0.65 0.32
N VAL A 54 -13.42 -0.99 0.10
CA VAL A 54 -12.58 -0.41 -0.95
C VAL A 54 -12.64 -1.31 -2.19
N ASP A 55 -13.26 -0.83 -3.24
CA ASP A 55 -13.13 -1.45 -4.56
C ASP A 55 -11.79 -0.99 -5.16
N LEU A 56 -10.80 -1.88 -5.15
CA LEU A 56 -9.44 -1.61 -5.63
C LEU A 56 -9.37 -1.14 -7.08
N PHE A 57 -10.43 -1.42 -7.86
CA PHE A 57 -10.46 -1.22 -9.29
C PHE A 57 -11.49 -0.17 -9.71
N GLU A 58 -12.37 0.25 -8.80
CA GLU A 58 -13.22 1.41 -8.97
C GLU A 58 -12.49 2.67 -8.42
N PRO A 59 -12.70 3.83 -9.03
CA PRO A 59 -12.12 5.06 -8.51
C PRO A 59 -12.55 5.29 -7.05
N MET A 60 -11.61 5.52 -6.16
CA MET A 60 -11.93 5.87 -4.76
C MET A 60 -12.93 7.02 -4.71
N VAL A 61 -13.87 6.94 -3.79
CA VAL A 61 -14.90 7.96 -3.61
C VAL A 61 -14.23 9.30 -3.36
N ARG A 62 -14.38 10.22 -4.30
CA ARG A 62 -13.81 11.56 -4.22
C ARG A 62 -14.61 12.37 -3.22
N HIS A 63 -14.01 12.71 -2.10
CA HIS A 63 -14.49 13.82 -1.31
C HIS A 63 -13.85 15.09 -1.86
N PRO A 64 -14.64 16.05 -2.38
CA PRO A 64 -14.11 17.32 -2.83
C PRO A 64 -13.74 18.16 -1.61
N LEU A 65 -12.56 17.89 -1.03
CA LEU A 65 -11.97 18.83 -0.10
C LEU A 65 -11.11 19.80 -0.88
N PRO A 66 -11.22 21.11 -0.61
CA PRO A 66 -10.26 22.06 -1.14
C PRO A 66 -8.87 21.67 -0.62
N PRO A 67 -7.84 21.68 -1.46
CA PRO A 67 -6.50 21.39 -1.01
C PRO A 67 -6.06 22.45 0.00
N SER A 68 -5.99 22.06 1.26
CA SER A 68 -5.12 22.73 2.20
C SER A 68 -3.83 21.96 2.18
N ALA A 69 -2.77 22.56 1.64
CA ALA A 69 -1.46 21.95 1.56
C ALA A 69 -1.10 21.26 2.88
N GLY A 70 -0.84 19.96 2.83
CA GLY A 70 -0.34 19.16 3.96
C GLY A 70 -1.35 18.77 5.03
N SER A 71 -2.67 19.00 4.88
CA SER A 71 -3.64 18.75 5.96
C SER A 71 -4.43 17.45 5.85
N ASP A 72 -4.57 16.84 4.67
CA ASP A 72 -5.35 15.62 4.48
C ASP A 72 -4.87 14.83 3.26
N THR A 73 -5.37 13.59 3.10
CA THR A 73 -5.14 12.82 1.88
C THR A 73 -5.96 13.41 0.72
N CYS A 74 -5.54 13.13 -0.51
CA CYS A 74 -6.27 13.58 -1.69
C CYS A 74 -7.70 13.01 -1.78
N TRP A 75 -7.96 11.90 -1.11
CA TRP A 75 -9.27 11.24 -1.07
C TRP A 75 -10.04 11.48 0.25
N GLY A 76 -9.44 12.19 1.22
CA GLY A 76 -10.02 12.41 2.54
C GLY A 76 -9.99 11.16 3.43
N SER A 77 -10.92 11.07 4.38
CA SER A 77 -11.05 9.90 5.25
C SER A 77 -11.80 8.78 4.53
N GLN A 78 -11.16 7.62 4.41
CA GLN A 78 -11.70 6.41 3.78
C GLN A 78 -12.14 5.37 4.79
N LYS A 79 -11.72 5.50 6.07
CA LYS A 79 -11.94 4.56 7.16
C LYS A 79 -12.49 5.26 8.41
N ASP A 80 -12.93 4.48 9.39
CA ASP A 80 -13.56 4.99 10.63
C ASP A 80 -12.53 5.69 11.56
N ASN A 81 -11.29 5.19 11.58
CA ASN A 81 -10.20 5.66 12.44
C ASN A 81 -9.02 6.15 11.61
N ARG A 82 -8.22 7.06 12.17
CA ARG A 82 -7.00 7.55 11.52
C ARG A 82 -5.97 8.07 12.52
N VAL A 83 -4.70 8.00 12.13
CA VAL A 83 -3.57 8.71 12.72
C VAL A 83 -2.81 9.41 11.60
N ASP A 84 -2.35 10.63 11.87
CA ASP A 84 -1.66 11.47 10.90
C ASP A 84 -0.27 11.85 11.40
N SER A 85 0.69 11.86 10.48
CA SER A 85 2.02 12.44 10.64
C SER A 85 2.22 13.61 9.68
N GLU A 86 3.46 14.01 9.43
CA GLU A 86 3.79 15.06 8.48
C GLU A 86 3.44 14.64 7.05
N ASN A 87 3.88 13.45 6.62
CA ASN A 87 3.80 12.99 5.24
C ASN A 87 2.68 11.97 5.00
N PHE A 88 2.14 11.32 6.05
CA PHE A 88 1.22 10.19 5.91
C PHE A 88 -0.07 10.36 6.69
N SER A 89 -1.12 9.63 6.25
CA SER A 89 -2.36 9.41 6.96
C SER A 89 -2.67 7.91 6.95
N VAL A 90 -2.52 7.24 8.10
CA VAL A 90 -2.84 5.82 8.27
C VAL A 90 -4.27 5.70 8.78
N GLN A 91 -5.09 4.92 8.08
CA GLN A 91 -6.52 4.80 8.33
C GLN A 91 -6.94 3.33 8.44
N TRP A 92 -7.89 3.01 9.33
CA TRP A 92 -8.42 1.66 9.53
C TRP A 92 -9.87 1.68 10.01
N ASP A 93 -10.60 0.58 9.78
CA ASP A 93 -11.94 0.41 10.32
C ASP A 93 -11.91 -0.23 11.71
N ASP A 94 -12.97 -0.05 12.48
CA ASP A 94 -13.15 -0.66 13.81
C ASP A 94 -12.95 -2.19 13.74
N GLY A 95 -12.16 -2.72 14.68
CA GLY A 95 -11.87 -4.15 14.77
C GLY A 95 -10.88 -4.71 13.74
N VAL A 96 -10.37 -3.89 12.82
CA VAL A 96 -9.34 -4.29 11.85
C VAL A 96 -7.94 -4.10 12.43
N SER A 97 -7.67 -2.96 13.04
CA SER A 97 -6.37 -2.64 13.63
C SER A 97 -6.54 -1.86 14.92
N THR A 98 -5.43 -1.47 15.53
CA THR A 98 -5.37 -0.64 16.72
C THR A 98 -4.63 0.66 16.41
N GLU A 99 -4.88 1.70 17.21
CA GLU A 99 -4.13 2.96 17.12
C GLU A 99 -2.63 2.74 17.33
N ALA A 100 -2.24 1.81 18.22
CA ALA A 100 -0.83 1.48 18.46
C ALA A 100 -0.16 0.91 17.19
N ASN A 101 -0.79 -0.06 16.51
CA ASN A 101 -0.27 -0.59 15.26
C ASN A 101 -0.18 0.47 14.16
N ALA A 102 -1.18 1.35 14.07
CA ALA A 102 -1.18 2.44 13.10
C ALA A 102 -0.09 3.47 13.41
N GLN A 103 0.17 3.76 14.69
CA GLN A 103 1.25 4.64 15.12
C GLN A 103 2.62 4.03 14.82
N ASP A 104 2.84 2.76 15.15
CA ASP A 104 4.10 2.06 14.85
C ASP A 104 4.38 2.03 13.34
N PHE A 105 3.32 1.87 12.52
CA PHE A 105 3.46 1.84 11.08
C PHE A 105 3.78 3.22 10.49
N ILE A 106 3.09 4.27 10.96
CA ILE A 106 3.31 5.64 10.46
C ILE A 106 4.70 6.16 10.87
N ASP A 107 5.18 5.80 12.07
CA ASP A 107 6.53 6.15 12.52
C ASP A 107 7.59 5.48 11.63
N SER A 108 7.36 4.23 11.22
CA SER A 108 8.24 3.52 10.30
C SER A 108 8.22 4.10 8.88
N LEU A 109 7.06 4.58 8.42
CA LEU A 109 6.93 5.27 7.14
C LEU A 109 7.67 6.61 7.15
N GLU A 110 7.59 7.38 8.24
CA GLU A 110 8.33 8.65 8.37
C GLU A 110 9.85 8.43 8.45
N GLU A 111 10.30 7.40 9.18
CA GLU A 111 11.72 7.01 9.20
C GLU A 111 12.21 6.63 7.81
N SER A 112 11.43 5.83 7.08
CA SER A 112 11.75 5.45 5.70
C SER A 112 11.77 6.66 4.76
N PHE A 113 10.82 7.59 4.92
CA PHE A 113 10.76 8.82 4.13
C PHE A 113 12.00 9.69 4.37
N GLU A 114 12.41 9.87 5.63
CA GLU A 114 13.61 10.62 5.96
C GLU A 114 14.84 10.03 5.27
N ILE A 115 15.02 8.71 5.33
CA ILE A 115 16.18 8.05 4.74
C ILE A 115 16.09 8.06 3.21
N GLU A 116 14.98 7.61 2.63
CA GLU A 116 14.87 7.47 1.17
C GLU A 116 14.83 8.81 0.43
N ILE A 117 14.09 9.78 0.94
CA ILE A 117 13.90 11.06 0.27
C ILE A 117 14.99 12.06 0.66
N ASN A 118 15.16 12.30 1.98
CA ASN A 118 16.01 13.39 2.44
C ASN A 118 17.49 13.02 2.44
N GLU A 119 17.84 11.78 2.82
CA GLU A 119 19.26 11.36 2.86
C GLU A 119 19.74 10.78 1.52
N LEU A 120 18.96 9.86 0.90
CA LEU A 120 19.34 9.20 -0.37
C LEU A 120 18.97 10.01 -1.62
N GLY A 121 18.05 10.99 -1.49
CA GLY A 121 17.71 11.91 -2.57
C GLY A 121 16.80 11.33 -3.64
N TRP A 122 15.99 10.31 -3.30
CA TRP A 122 14.93 9.84 -4.18
C TRP A 122 13.84 10.90 -4.34
N LYS A 123 13.05 10.84 -5.42
CA LYS A 123 11.91 11.72 -5.60
C LYS A 123 10.81 11.37 -4.61
N GLU A 124 10.20 12.39 -4.06
CA GLU A 124 8.97 12.21 -3.28
C GLU A 124 7.86 11.52 -4.10
N PRO A 125 7.00 10.73 -3.46
CA PRO A 125 5.76 10.26 -4.07
C PRO A 125 4.96 11.41 -4.65
N ARG A 126 4.31 11.21 -5.80
CA ARG A 126 3.58 12.29 -6.48
C ARG A 126 2.50 12.88 -5.60
N GLY A 127 2.59 14.18 -5.37
CA GLY A 127 1.61 14.97 -4.64
C GLY A 127 1.88 15.12 -3.15
N SER A 128 3.05 14.68 -2.66
CA SER A 128 3.49 14.93 -1.28
C SER A 128 3.59 16.42 -0.93
N ASP A 129 3.81 17.26 -1.93
CA ASP A 129 3.80 18.72 -1.79
C ASP A 129 2.42 19.31 -1.43
N ALA A 130 1.34 18.56 -1.64
CA ALA A 130 -0.03 19.04 -1.47
C ALA A 130 -0.89 18.18 -0.52
N TYR A 131 -0.55 16.91 -0.35
CA TYR A 131 -1.36 15.93 0.37
C TYR A 131 -0.49 14.95 1.15
N LYS A 132 -0.99 14.50 2.29
CA LYS A 132 -0.47 13.32 2.97
C LYS A 132 -0.74 12.07 2.12
N MET A 133 0.23 11.16 2.08
CA MET A 133 0.04 9.89 1.41
C MET A 133 -0.93 9.01 2.21
N LEU A 134 -1.96 8.51 1.54
CA LEU A 134 -2.95 7.62 2.16
C LEU A 134 -2.36 6.22 2.35
N VAL A 135 -2.53 5.70 3.56
CA VAL A 135 -2.21 4.33 3.92
C VAL A 135 -3.43 3.72 4.61
N MET A 136 -3.89 2.58 4.15
CA MET A 136 -5.01 1.88 4.76
C MET A 136 -4.55 0.56 5.36
N ILE A 137 -4.99 0.26 6.59
CA ILE A 137 -4.82 -1.06 7.17
C ILE A 137 -6.14 -1.81 6.98
N ASP A 138 -6.08 -2.98 6.36
CA ASP A 138 -7.27 -3.77 6.01
C ASP A 138 -7.07 -5.26 6.30
N ASN A 139 -8.17 -6.00 6.37
CA ASN A 139 -8.14 -7.46 6.45
C ASN A 139 -7.97 -8.04 5.05
N MET A 140 -6.72 -8.26 4.66
CA MET A 140 -6.39 -8.99 3.44
C MET A 140 -6.32 -10.48 3.71
N GLY A 141 -6.39 -11.30 2.66
CA GLY A 141 -6.28 -12.75 2.77
C GLY A 141 -4.98 -13.18 3.48
N SER A 142 -4.96 -14.37 4.04
CA SER A 142 -3.78 -14.92 4.71
C SER A 142 -2.58 -14.96 3.75
N GLY A 143 -1.42 -14.53 4.24
CA GLY A 143 -0.18 -14.45 3.46
C GLY A 143 0.01 -13.15 2.67
N ALA A 144 -0.99 -12.27 2.56
CA ALA A 144 -0.80 -10.94 2.02
C ALA A 144 -0.14 -10.02 3.06
N GLY A 145 0.92 -9.32 2.69
CA GLY A 145 1.60 -8.34 3.52
C GLY A 145 1.08 -6.93 3.30
N ALA A 146 1.34 -6.41 2.12
CA ALA A 146 0.89 -5.10 1.68
C ALA A 146 0.91 -5.01 0.15
N TYR A 147 0.43 -3.91 -0.37
CA TYR A 147 0.70 -3.46 -1.74
C TYR A 147 0.59 -1.95 -1.84
N THR A 148 1.33 -1.40 -2.79
CA THR A 148 1.22 -0.01 -3.23
C THR A 148 0.59 0.05 -4.61
N THR A 149 -0.33 0.96 -4.81
CA THR A 149 -0.95 1.20 -6.11
C THR A 149 -1.22 2.69 -6.31
N VAL A 150 -1.76 3.05 -7.46
CA VAL A 150 -2.09 4.44 -7.78
C VAL A 150 -3.53 4.56 -8.22
N ASP A 151 -4.15 5.71 -7.94
CA ASP A 151 -5.43 6.07 -8.51
C ASP A 151 -5.48 7.55 -8.88
N ASN A 152 -6.47 7.90 -9.70
CA ASN A 152 -6.66 9.28 -10.12
C ASN A 152 -7.26 10.10 -8.99
N CYS A 153 -6.56 11.15 -8.59
CA CYS A 153 -7.07 12.17 -7.71
C CYS A 153 -6.83 13.56 -8.30
N ASN A 154 -7.90 14.28 -8.57
CA ASN A 154 -7.86 15.61 -9.18
C ASN A 154 -7.08 15.67 -10.51
N GLY A 155 -7.21 14.64 -11.34
CA GLY A 155 -6.59 14.56 -12.66
C GLY A 155 -5.13 14.07 -12.65
N GLN A 156 -4.60 13.69 -11.50
CA GLN A 156 -3.25 13.13 -11.36
C GLN A 156 -3.29 11.77 -10.68
N TYR A 157 -2.45 10.84 -11.14
CA TYR A 157 -2.25 9.57 -10.46
C TYR A 157 -1.39 9.78 -9.22
N ARG A 158 -1.88 9.33 -8.07
CA ARG A 158 -1.21 9.39 -6.77
C ARG A 158 -1.15 8.00 -6.15
N ALA A 159 -0.04 7.71 -5.49
CA ALA A 159 0.12 6.43 -4.81
C ALA A 159 -0.63 6.40 -3.47
N TYR A 160 -1.05 5.19 -3.09
CA TYR A 160 -1.50 4.85 -1.75
C TYR A 160 -1.12 3.41 -1.42
N VAL A 161 -1.06 3.10 -0.13
CA VAL A 161 -0.69 1.78 0.37
C VAL A 161 -1.91 1.12 1.02
N VAL A 162 -2.04 -0.20 0.82
CA VAL A 162 -2.93 -1.05 1.63
C VAL A 162 -2.07 -2.09 2.33
N ALA A 163 -2.08 -2.08 3.66
CA ALA A 163 -1.34 -3.00 4.52
C ALA A 163 -2.29 -4.01 5.17
N SER A 164 -1.87 -5.26 5.27
CA SER A 164 -2.63 -6.30 5.95
C SER A 164 -2.56 -6.12 7.47
N ALA A 165 -3.69 -6.14 8.15
CA ALA A 165 -3.75 -6.15 9.60
C ALA A 165 -2.97 -7.31 10.23
N GLY A 166 -2.87 -8.45 9.54
CA GLY A 166 -2.10 -9.61 9.97
C GLY A 166 -0.58 -9.37 10.04
N SER A 167 -0.07 -8.40 9.31
CA SER A 167 1.36 -8.08 9.24
C SER A 167 1.93 -7.59 10.58
N PHE A 168 1.10 -6.97 11.41
CA PHE A 168 1.51 -6.46 12.72
C PHE A 168 1.69 -7.55 13.78
N SER A 169 1.33 -8.80 13.49
CA SER A 169 1.57 -9.94 14.37
C SER A 169 2.93 -10.63 14.14
N ALA A 170 3.67 -10.23 13.11
CA ALA A 170 4.94 -10.83 12.68
C ALA A 170 6.18 -10.10 13.25
N GLY A 171 6.09 -9.58 14.47
CA GLY A 171 7.18 -8.80 15.10
C GLY A 171 7.43 -7.49 14.37
N ASP A 172 8.69 -7.11 14.20
CA ASP A 172 9.08 -5.84 13.57
C ASP A 172 9.02 -5.84 12.04
N TRP A 173 8.49 -6.90 11.42
CA TRP A 173 8.42 -6.99 9.96
C TRP A 173 7.63 -5.85 9.31
N TYR A 174 6.66 -5.25 10.01
CA TYR A 174 5.92 -4.10 9.52
C TYR A 174 6.82 -2.90 9.17
N LYS A 175 8.02 -2.80 9.77
CA LYS A 175 8.99 -1.73 9.48
C LYS A 175 9.58 -1.88 8.08
N THR A 176 10.07 -3.08 7.78
CA THR A 176 10.59 -3.38 6.43
C THR A 176 9.51 -3.27 5.39
N MET A 177 8.27 -3.70 5.71
CA MET A 177 7.12 -3.53 4.84
C MET A 177 6.79 -2.04 4.59
N ALA A 178 6.87 -1.17 5.60
CA ALA A 178 6.65 0.27 5.43
C ALA A 178 7.64 0.88 4.43
N CYS A 179 8.91 0.57 4.57
CA CYS A 179 9.97 0.99 3.65
C CYS A 179 9.74 0.45 2.22
N HIS A 180 9.48 -0.84 2.10
CA HIS A 180 9.22 -1.51 0.83
C HIS A 180 8.08 -0.84 0.05
N GLU A 181 6.95 -0.63 0.70
CA GLU A 181 5.77 -0.03 0.07
C GLU A 181 5.96 1.46 -0.22
N LEU A 182 6.69 2.20 0.63
CA LEU A 182 7.07 3.57 0.32
C LEU A 182 7.95 3.62 -0.93
N HIS A 183 8.91 2.70 -1.07
CA HIS A 183 9.76 2.64 -2.27
C HIS A 183 8.94 2.43 -3.54
N HIS A 184 7.89 1.61 -3.51
CA HIS A 184 6.96 1.48 -4.64
C HIS A 184 6.25 2.80 -4.97
N ALA A 185 5.84 3.58 -3.96
CA ALA A 185 5.26 4.91 -4.21
C ALA A 185 6.27 5.87 -4.86
N ILE A 186 7.54 5.79 -4.48
CA ILE A 186 8.65 6.51 -5.10
C ILE A 186 8.86 6.07 -6.55
N GLN A 187 8.86 4.77 -6.82
CA GLN A 187 8.97 4.23 -8.18
C GLN A 187 7.88 4.78 -9.11
N TYR A 188 6.65 4.89 -8.63
CA TYR A 188 5.57 5.54 -9.38
C TYR A 188 5.85 7.01 -9.70
N ALA A 189 6.62 7.73 -8.88
CA ALA A 189 7.01 9.11 -9.17
C ALA A 189 8.00 9.21 -10.35
N TYR A 190 8.78 8.16 -10.61
CA TYR A 190 9.66 8.06 -11.78
C TYR A 190 8.93 7.60 -13.04
N GLY A 191 7.83 6.89 -12.91
CA GLY A 191 7.01 6.42 -14.02
C GLY A 191 6.57 4.98 -13.86
N PHE A 192 5.67 4.55 -14.74
CA PHE A 192 5.22 3.16 -14.79
C PHE A 192 6.25 2.32 -15.57
N GLY A 193 6.87 1.35 -14.89
CA GLY A 193 7.74 0.35 -15.51
C GLY A 193 6.98 -0.95 -15.79
N HIS A 194 7.45 -1.73 -16.76
CA HIS A 194 6.92 -3.07 -17.04
C HIS A 194 7.78 -4.19 -16.42
N GLU A 195 8.88 -3.83 -15.79
CA GLU A 195 9.85 -4.77 -15.22
C GLU A 195 9.55 -4.99 -13.72
N PHE A 196 8.46 -5.70 -13.41
CA PHE A 196 8.01 -5.92 -12.03
C PHE A 196 9.06 -6.55 -11.13
N TRP A 197 9.90 -7.46 -11.64
CA TRP A 197 10.99 -8.04 -10.88
C TRP A 197 12.00 -6.99 -10.39
N TRP A 198 12.25 -5.95 -11.19
CA TRP A 198 13.13 -4.85 -10.81
C TRP A 198 12.49 -3.97 -9.73
N TRP A 199 11.20 -3.77 -9.82
CA TRP A 199 10.45 -3.03 -8.81
C TRP A 199 10.54 -3.71 -7.46
N GLU A 200 10.24 -5.00 -7.38
CA GLU A 200 10.34 -5.79 -6.17
C GLU A 200 11.79 -5.88 -5.65
N ALA A 201 12.75 -6.12 -6.53
CA ALA A 201 14.16 -6.25 -6.14
C ALA A 201 14.72 -4.95 -5.55
N SER A 202 14.37 -3.78 -6.11
CA SER A 202 14.85 -2.51 -5.58
C SER A 202 14.12 -2.11 -4.30
N ALA A 203 12.83 -2.43 -4.15
CA ALA A 203 12.11 -2.24 -2.89
C ALA A 203 12.68 -3.12 -1.77
N THR A 204 12.96 -4.41 -2.06
CA THR A 204 13.62 -5.31 -1.10
C THR A 204 15.05 -4.85 -0.76
N TRP A 205 15.80 -4.33 -1.73
CA TRP A 205 17.12 -3.76 -1.44
C TRP A 205 17.02 -2.54 -0.53
N MET A 206 15.98 -1.73 -0.65
CA MET A 206 15.75 -0.58 0.22
C MET A 206 15.45 -1.00 1.66
N GLU A 207 14.76 -2.14 1.87
CA GLU A 207 14.57 -2.72 3.21
C GLU A 207 15.89 -2.91 3.96
N ASP A 208 16.91 -3.45 3.27
CA ASP A 208 18.23 -3.69 3.84
C ASP A 208 19.01 -2.39 4.12
N LEU A 209 18.74 -1.32 3.38
CA LEU A 209 19.38 -0.02 3.59
C LEU A 209 18.78 0.74 4.76
N VAL A 210 17.46 0.72 4.91
CA VAL A 210 16.73 1.46 5.95
C VAL A 210 16.75 0.68 7.27
N TYR A 211 16.57 -0.63 7.22
CA TYR A 211 16.51 -1.52 8.38
C TYR A 211 17.55 -2.65 8.29
N PRO A 212 18.85 -2.34 8.40
CA PRO A 212 19.89 -3.35 8.31
C PRO A 212 19.77 -4.35 9.48
N TYR A 213 19.83 -5.65 9.15
CA TYR A 213 19.80 -6.76 10.12
C TYR A 213 21.10 -6.89 10.92
#